data_c062d200a032b0d4708995260e4c6ecd
#
_entry.id   c062d200a032b0d4708995260e4c6ecd
#
_cell.length_a   1.000
_cell.length_b   1.000
_cell.length_c   1.000
_cell.angle_alpha   90.00
_cell.angle_beta   90.00
_cell.angle_gamma   90.00
#
_symmetry.space_group_name_H-M   'P 1'
#
loop_
_entity.id
_entity.type
_entity.pdbx_description
1 polymer ?
#
loop_
_entity_poly.entity_id
_entity_poly.type
_entity_poly.pdbx_seq_one_letter_code
_entity_poly.pdbx_strand_id
1 'polypeptide(L)'
;LETDPIRRKQYLRLPKLLVLAVCPGSFLLSFLVLYFTKNHQDQLAVLMLRQPFMALAAASIFAVIPLLLYWANCSGTSLVQRVYLSENRLCYTGYSGSMDERVEFAFVLLRLKEYSVGRRSICIRGIFTRKTKDAYGTHQKNAFSKTLWIPRTFPVEQERILLDFLRKA
;
A
#
# COMPACT_ATOMS: atom_id res chain seq x y z
N LEU A 1 -14.49 -14.32 3.69
CA LEU A 1 -14.14 -13.79 2.36
C LEU A 1 -12.62 -13.83 2.19
N GLU A 2 -12.15 -14.42 1.12
CA GLU A 2 -10.71 -14.57 0.85
C GLU A 2 -10.33 -13.90 -0.47
N THR A 3 -9.08 -13.45 -0.56
CA THR A 3 -8.57 -12.75 -1.74
C THR A 3 -8.46 -13.67 -2.94
N ASP A 4 -9.04 -13.26 -4.06
CA ASP A 4 -8.89 -13.94 -5.36
C ASP A 4 -7.50 -13.60 -5.96
N PRO A 5 -6.67 -14.60 -6.29
CA PRO A 5 -5.32 -14.39 -6.83
C PRO A 5 -5.33 -13.64 -8.18
N ILE A 6 -6.36 -13.84 -9.01
CA ILE A 6 -6.49 -13.16 -10.31
C ILE A 6 -6.77 -11.68 -10.11
N ARG A 7 -7.75 -11.34 -9.28
CA ARG A 7 -8.09 -9.95 -8.95
C ARG A 7 -6.98 -9.23 -8.22
N ARG A 8 -6.25 -9.93 -7.35
CA ARG A 8 -5.06 -9.41 -6.71
C ARG A 8 -4.00 -8.99 -7.74
N LYS A 9 -3.72 -9.85 -8.73
CA LYS A 9 -2.78 -9.51 -9.83
C LYS A 9 -3.26 -8.29 -10.62
N GLN A 10 -4.56 -8.20 -10.92
CA GLN A 10 -5.14 -7.03 -11.61
C GLN A 10 -5.04 -5.76 -10.76
N TYR A 11 -5.30 -5.86 -9.46
CA TYR A 11 -5.16 -4.74 -8.53
C TYR A 11 -3.72 -4.19 -8.49
N LEU A 12 -2.72 -5.07 -8.52
CA LEU A 12 -1.30 -4.72 -8.50
C LEU A 12 -0.77 -4.23 -9.86
N ARG A 13 -1.48 -4.46 -10.95
CA ARG A 13 -1.03 -4.07 -12.30
C ARG A 13 -0.79 -2.57 -12.43
N LEU A 14 -1.71 -1.74 -11.90
CA LEU A 14 -1.58 -0.28 -12.00
C LEU A 14 -0.39 0.28 -11.20
N PRO A 15 -0.19 -0.06 -9.90
CA PRO A 15 1.01 0.38 -9.19
C PRO A 15 2.30 -0.09 -9.87
N LYS A 16 2.32 -1.30 -10.41
CA LYS A 16 3.47 -1.81 -11.18
C LYS A 16 3.76 -0.97 -12.43
N LEU A 17 2.73 -0.61 -13.20
CA LEU A 17 2.89 0.26 -14.36
C LEU A 17 3.34 1.68 -13.98
N LEU A 18 2.82 2.22 -12.88
CA LEU A 18 3.26 3.52 -12.36
C LEU A 18 4.74 3.51 -12.01
N VAL A 19 5.23 2.46 -11.34
CA VAL A 19 6.66 2.34 -11.02
C VAL A 19 7.50 2.25 -12.29
N LEU A 20 7.07 1.46 -13.27
CA LEU A 20 7.76 1.36 -14.56
C LEU A 20 7.82 2.69 -15.31
N ALA A 21 6.85 3.59 -15.12
CA ALA A 21 6.87 4.93 -15.70
C ALA A 21 7.69 5.93 -14.86
N VAL A 22 7.57 5.86 -13.53
CA VAL A 22 8.24 6.80 -12.61
C VAL A 22 9.76 6.58 -12.59
N CYS A 23 10.23 5.33 -12.65
CA CYS A 23 11.67 5.06 -12.63
C CYS A 23 12.45 5.73 -13.77
N PRO A 24 12.09 5.56 -15.06
CA PRO A 24 12.76 6.27 -16.14
C PRO A 24 12.51 7.79 -16.10
N GLY A 25 11.32 8.22 -15.65
CA GLY A 25 11.02 9.65 -15.49
C GLY A 25 11.90 10.32 -14.44
N SER A 26 12.09 9.69 -13.30
CA SER A 26 12.98 10.20 -12.22
C SER A 26 14.44 10.19 -12.68
N PHE A 27 14.86 9.18 -13.44
CA PHE A 27 16.18 9.14 -14.04
C PHE A 27 16.42 10.32 -14.99
N LEU A 28 15.50 10.55 -15.94
CA LEU A 28 15.59 11.65 -16.89
C LEU A 28 15.57 13.01 -16.20
N LEU A 29 14.68 13.20 -15.23
CA LEU A 29 14.59 14.44 -14.45
C LEU A 29 15.89 14.71 -13.69
N SER A 30 16.44 13.73 -13.02
CA SER A 30 17.70 13.85 -12.29
C SER A 30 18.86 14.18 -13.22
N PHE A 31 18.91 13.54 -14.39
CA PHE A 31 19.93 13.81 -15.39
C PHE A 31 19.81 15.24 -15.94
N LEU A 32 18.60 15.72 -16.25
CA LEU A 32 18.36 17.08 -16.72
C LEU A 32 18.74 18.12 -15.67
N VAL A 33 18.36 17.92 -14.40
CA VAL A 33 18.73 18.80 -13.29
C VAL A 33 20.25 18.89 -13.18
N LEU A 34 20.95 17.76 -13.18
CA LEU A 34 22.41 17.72 -13.13
C LEU A 34 23.04 18.39 -14.36
N TYR A 35 22.47 18.24 -15.54
CA TYR A 35 22.95 18.84 -16.76
C TYR A 35 22.80 20.38 -16.75
N PHE A 36 21.64 20.89 -16.29
CA PHE A 36 21.38 22.34 -16.25
C PHE A 36 22.13 23.05 -15.09
N THR A 37 22.37 22.38 -13.98
CA THR A 37 23.16 22.93 -12.86
C THR A 37 24.64 23.02 -13.17
N LYS A 38 25.10 22.43 -14.31
CA LYS A 38 26.48 22.55 -14.79
C LYS A 38 27.00 24.00 -14.92
N ASN A 39 26.12 24.93 -15.21
CA ASN A 39 26.49 26.34 -15.42
C ASN A 39 26.54 27.17 -14.12
N HIS A 40 26.06 26.63 -13.00
CA HIS A 40 26.20 27.24 -11.71
C HIS A 40 27.51 26.78 -11.06
N GLN A 41 28.27 27.73 -10.53
CA GLN A 41 29.65 27.57 -10.00
C GLN A 41 29.77 26.64 -8.77
N ASP A 42 28.77 25.82 -8.46
CA ASP A 42 28.84 24.83 -7.40
C ASP A 42 29.82 23.72 -7.79
N GLN A 43 30.94 23.70 -7.09
CA GLN A 43 32.05 22.76 -7.35
C GLN A 43 31.62 21.31 -7.37
N LEU A 44 30.60 20.93 -6.60
CA LEU A 44 30.04 19.57 -6.55
C LEU A 44 29.32 19.17 -7.84
N ALA A 45 28.50 20.05 -8.40
CA ALA A 45 27.79 19.81 -9.67
C ALA A 45 28.77 19.69 -10.83
N VAL A 46 29.82 20.52 -10.86
CA VAL A 46 30.89 20.48 -11.87
C VAL A 46 31.70 19.19 -11.77
N LEU A 47 31.97 18.73 -10.55
CA LEU A 47 32.72 17.48 -10.31
C LEU A 47 31.93 16.25 -10.74
N MET A 48 30.61 16.20 -10.47
CA MET A 48 29.73 15.14 -10.91
C MET A 48 29.56 15.08 -12.44
N LEU A 49 29.61 16.22 -13.12
CA LEU A 49 29.46 16.30 -14.57
C LEU A 49 30.75 16.11 -15.37
N ARG A 50 31.91 16.32 -14.74
CA ARG A 50 33.21 15.91 -15.32
C ARG A 50 33.33 14.40 -15.43
N GLN A 51 32.61 13.65 -14.56
CA GLN A 51 32.59 12.21 -14.61
C GLN A 51 31.13 11.74 -14.90
N PRO A 52 30.75 11.49 -16.15
CA PRO A 52 29.39 11.08 -16.53
C PRO A 52 28.91 9.84 -15.80
N PHE A 53 29.83 8.99 -15.36
CA PHE A 53 29.51 7.82 -14.52
C PHE A 53 28.96 8.20 -13.15
N MET A 54 29.39 9.30 -12.55
CA MET A 54 28.89 9.76 -11.25
C MET A 54 27.46 10.31 -11.38
N ALA A 55 27.17 11.04 -12.45
CA ALA A 55 25.83 11.51 -12.75
C ALA A 55 24.86 10.35 -13.01
N LEU A 56 25.31 9.32 -13.76
CA LEU A 56 24.58 8.08 -13.98
C LEU A 56 24.32 7.32 -12.68
N ALA A 57 25.31 7.20 -11.82
CA ALA A 57 25.16 6.53 -10.52
C ALA A 57 24.15 7.26 -9.63
N ALA A 58 24.24 8.59 -9.51
CA ALA A 58 23.28 9.39 -8.75
C ALA A 58 21.85 9.26 -9.30
N ALA A 59 21.66 9.36 -10.61
CA ALA A 59 20.36 9.20 -11.25
C ALA A 59 19.79 7.79 -11.05
N SER A 60 20.64 6.76 -11.05
CA SER A 60 20.24 5.38 -10.77
C SER A 60 19.74 5.18 -9.34
N ILE A 61 20.35 5.84 -8.36
CA ILE A 61 19.88 5.81 -6.95
C ILE A 61 18.48 6.37 -6.87
N PHE A 62 18.18 7.51 -7.48
CA PHE A 62 16.86 8.11 -7.50
C PHE A 62 15.82 7.24 -8.22
N ALA A 63 16.21 6.49 -9.25
CA ALA A 63 15.33 5.57 -9.94
C ALA A 63 15.03 4.30 -9.12
N VAL A 64 15.95 3.86 -8.28
CA VAL A 64 15.80 2.66 -7.42
C VAL A 64 14.87 2.92 -6.24
N ILE A 65 14.83 4.14 -5.67
CA ILE A 65 13.98 4.47 -4.53
C ILE A 65 12.49 4.10 -4.76
N PRO A 66 11.81 4.55 -5.83
CA PRO A 66 10.42 4.17 -6.05
C PRO A 66 10.24 2.66 -6.30
N LEU A 67 11.25 1.98 -6.84
CA LEU A 67 11.25 0.53 -7.01
C LEU A 67 11.28 -0.19 -5.65
N LEU A 68 12.15 0.24 -4.74
CA LEU A 68 12.23 -0.31 -3.38
C LEU A 68 10.95 -0.05 -2.60
N LEU A 69 10.39 1.16 -2.69
CA LEU A 69 9.11 1.49 -2.06
C LEU A 69 7.97 0.64 -2.61
N TYR A 70 7.94 0.41 -3.92
CA TYR A 70 6.97 -0.48 -4.53
C TYR A 70 7.15 -1.92 -4.03
N TRP A 71 8.38 -2.42 -4.02
CA TRP A 71 8.68 -3.76 -3.56
C TRP A 71 8.31 -3.95 -2.09
N ALA A 72 8.66 -3.00 -1.21
CA ALA A 72 8.28 -3.01 0.19
C ALA A 72 6.74 -3.02 0.39
N ASN A 73 6.00 -2.30 -0.44
CA ASN A 73 4.54 -2.25 -0.36
C ASN A 73 3.84 -3.46 -0.99
N CYS A 74 4.44 -4.10 -2.00
CA CYS A 74 3.79 -5.15 -2.80
C CYS A 74 4.29 -6.56 -2.52
N SER A 75 5.52 -6.73 -2.03
CA SER A 75 6.07 -8.03 -1.65
C SER A 75 5.50 -8.51 -0.31
N GLY A 76 4.94 -7.58 0.47
CA GLY A 76 4.42 -7.89 1.79
C GLY A 76 3.18 -8.78 1.74
N THR A 77 3.06 -9.62 2.71
CA THR A 77 1.86 -10.36 3.12
C THR A 77 0.66 -9.44 3.39
N SER A 78 0.85 -8.11 3.35
CA SER A 78 -0.15 -7.07 3.55
C SER A 78 -1.35 -7.15 2.60
N LEU A 79 -1.22 -7.85 1.47
CA LEU A 79 -2.30 -8.06 0.51
C LEU A 79 -3.05 -9.40 0.71
N VAL A 80 -2.65 -10.24 1.65
CA VAL A 80 -3.45 -11.39 2.07
C VAL A 80 -4.44 -10.89 3.11
N GLN A 81 -5.62 -10.57 2.64
CA GLN A 81 -6.68 -10.00 3.45
C GLN A 81 -7.81 -11.00 3.57
N ARG A 82 -8.37 -11.10 4.75
CA ARG A 82 -9.55 -11.90 5.03
C ARG A 82 -10.60 -11.04 5.70
N VAL A 83 -11.82 -11.17 5.25
CA VAL A 83 -12.96 -10.52 5.88
C VAL A 83 -13.88 -11.60 6.42
N TYR A 84 -14.10 -11.60 7.71
CA TYR A 84 -15.05 -12.47 8.38
C TYR A 84 -16.31 -11.66 8.67
N LEU A 85 -17.43 -12.18 8.23
CA LEU A 85 -18.75 -11.61 8.50
C LEU A 85 -19.49 -12.56 9.44
N SER A 86 -19.98 -12.06 10.55
CA SER A 86 -20.92 -12.69 11.44
C SER A 86 -22.18 -11.83 11.48
N GLU A 87 -23.30 -12.33 12.03
CA GLU A 87 -24.61 -11.67 11.98
C GLU A 87 -24.59 -10.15 12.24
N ASN A 88 -23.73 -9.66 13.15
CA ASN A 88 -23.59 -8.23 13.49
C ASN A 88 -22.15 -7.73 13.54
N ARG A 89 -21.17 -8.47 13.04
CA ARG A 89 -19.76 -8.10 13.17
C ARG A 89 -19.02 -8.31 11.88
N LEU A 90 -18.28 -7.29 11.47
CA LEU A 90 -17.29 -7.36 10.40
C LEU A 90 -15.91 -7.36 11.05
N CYS A 91 -15.13 -8.38 10.76
CA CYS A 91 -13.75 -8.48 11.19
C CYS A 91 -12.85 -8.53 9.95
N TYR A 92 -11.98 -7.54 9.82
CA TYR A 92 -11.00 -7.45 8.75
C TYR A 92 -9.62 -7.80 9.29
N THR A 93 -9.01 -8.84 8.74
CA THR A 93 -7.70 -9.30 9.16
C THR A 93 -6.67 -9.16 8.06
N GLY A 94 -5.44 -8.91 8.44
CA GLY A 94 -4.30 -8.82 7.54
C GLY A 94 -3.00 -8.88 8.33
N TYR A 95 -1.90 -8.81 7.60
CA TYR A 95 -0.57 -8.78 8.17
C TYR A 95 0.08 -7.44 7.88
N SER A 96 0.72 -6.86 8.87
CA SER A 96 1.57 -5.69 8.70
C SER A 96 2.91 -5.97 9.36
N GLY A 97 3.99 -5.54 8.73
CA GLY A 97 5.33 -5.69 9.28
C GLY A 97 6.40 -5.67 8.20
N SER A 98 7.62 -5.42 8.59
CA SER A 98 8.82 -5.61 7.80
C SER A 98 9.14 -7.12 7.69
N MET A 99 10.15 -7.49 6.93
CA MET A 99 10.46 -8.89 6.60
C MET A 99 10.66 -9.81 7.82
N ASP A 100 11.04 -9.27 8.99
CA ASP A 100 11.40 -10.04 10.18
C ASP A 100 10.28 -10.16 11.21
N GLU A 101 9.29 -9.27 11.21
CA GLU A 101 8.19 -9.32 12.18
C GLU A 101 6.82 -9.31 11.48
N ARG A 102 6.18 -10.46 11.45
CA ARG A 102 4.81 -10.59 10.99
C ARG A 102 3.86 -10.27 12.13
N VAL A 103 3.29 -9.09 12.11
CA VAL A 103 2.23 -8.70 13.03
C VAL A 103 0.88 -8.96 12.36
N GLU A 104 0.14 -9.90 12.90
CA GLU A 104 -1.25 -10.10 12.51
C GLU A 104 -2.12 -9.04 13.17
N PHE A 105 -2.92 -8.34 12.38
CA PHE A 105 -3.88 -7.38 12.90
C PHE A 105 -5.31 -7.76 12.52
N ALA A 106 -6.24 -7.49 13.41
CA ALA A 106 -7.66 -7.62 13.18
C ALA A 106 -8.37 -6.32 13.57
N PHE A 107 -9.11 -5.73 12.62
CA PHE A 107 -10.03 -4.63 12.88
C PHE A 107 -11.43 -5.17 12.96
N VAL A 108 -12.08 -5.00 14.11
CA VAL A 108 -13.47 -5.39 14.33
C VAL A 108 -14.33 -4.13 14.30
N LEU A 109 -15.28 -4.08 13.37
CA LEU A 109 -16.26 -3.01 13.27
C LEU A 109 -17.27 -3.13 14.41
N LEU A 110 -17.39 -2.10 15.24
CA LEU A 110 -18.37 -1.99 16.31
C LEU A 110 -19.60 -1.23 15.86
N ARG A 111 -19.39 -0.13 15.10
CA ARG A 111 -20.47 0.73 14.61
C ARG A 111 -20.10 1.30 13.25
N LEU A 112 -20.92 1.06 12.27
CA LEU A 112 -20.82 1.67 10.95
C LEU A 112 -21.33 3.12 11.02
N LYS A 113 -20.58 4.06 10.43
CA LYS A 113 -21.02 5.44 10.23
C LYS A 113 -21.38 5.68 8.77
N GLU A 114 -20.51 5.24 7.88
CA GLU A 114 -20.64 5.50 6.45
C GLU A 114 -19.81 4.46 5.68
N TYR A 115 -20.26 4.10 4.48
CA TYR A 115 -19.43 3.36 3.54
C TYR A 115 -19.57 3.93 2.13
N SER A 116 -18.52 3.79 1.36
CA SER A 116 -18.52 4.15 -0.06
C SER A 116 -17.81 3.09 -0.88
N VAL A 117 -18.30 2.87 -2.09
CA VAL A 117 -17.78 1.86 -3.02
C VAL A 117 -17.07 2.58 -4.14
N GLY A 118 -15.74 2.55 -4.10
CA GLY A 118 -14.91 3.06 -5.16
C GLY A 118 -14.57 2.00 -6.22
N ARG A 119 -13.94 2.42 -7.30
CA ARG A 119 -13.53 1.52 -8.38
C ARG A 119 -12.55 0.43 -7.92
N ARG A 120 -11.65 0.73 -6.98
CA ARG A 120 -10.55 -0.14 -6.54
C ARG A 120 -10.67 -0.61 -5.09
N SER A 121 -11.45 0.09 -4.29
CA SER A 121 -11.58 -0.19 -2.86
C SER A 121 -12.96 0.13 -2.34
N ILE A 122 -13.36 -0.56 -1.29
CA ILE A 122 -14.51 -0.25 -0.47
C ILE A 122 -13.98 0.49 0.75
N CYS A 123 -14.48 1.69 0.97
CA CYS A 123 -14.12 2.52 2.11
C CYS A 123 -15.20 2.37 3.18
N ILE A 124 -14.81 2.02 4.40
CA ILE A 124 -15.71 1.85 5.54
C ILE A 124 -15.25 2.81 6.63
N ARG A 125 -16.11 3.74 7.00
CA ARG A 125 -15.88 4.69 8.10
C ARG A 125 -16.73 4.29 9.30
N GLY A 126 -16.09 4.12 10.44
CA GLY A 126 -16.81 3.65 11.62
C GLY A 126 -15.97 3.68 12.88
N ILE A 127 -16.52 3.04 13.90
CA ILE A 127 -15.82 2.79 15.17
C ILE A 127 -15.32 1.35 15.14
N PHE A 128 -14.02 1.18 15.36
CA PHE A 128 -13.34 -0.11 15.31
C PHE A 128 -12.59 -0.37 16.62
N THR A 129 -12.44 -1.65 16.95
CA THR A 129 -11.38 -2.10 17.85
C THR A 129 -10.28 -2.75 17.04
N ARG A 130 -9.04 -2.64 17.50
CA ARG A 130 -7.89 -3.30 16.89
C ARG A 130 -7.33 -4.35 17.82
N LYS A 131 -7.19 -5.57 17.31
CA LYS A 131 -6.41 -6.63 17.95
C LYS A 131 -5.14 -6.82 17.13
N THR A 132 -4.00 -6.91 17.79
CA THR A 132 -2.70 -7.22 17.18
C THR A 132 -2.12 -8.42 17.87
N LYS A 133 -1.59 -9.36 17.09
CA LYS A 133 -0.86 -10.52 17.60
C LYS A 133 0.56 -10.44 17.06
N ASP A 134 1.52 -10.32 17.95
CA ASP A 134 2.94 -10.31 17.67
C ASP A 134 3.65 -11.46 18.41
N ALA A 135 4.98 -11.50 18.36
CA ALA A 135 5.78 -12.50 19.04
C ALA A 135 5.64 -12.45 20.58
N TYR A 136 5.22 -11.32 21.13
CA TYR A 136 5.12 -11.07 22.59
C TYR A 136 3.70 -11.29 23.13
N GLY A 137 2.71 -11.46 22.25
CA GLY A 137 1.35 -11.75 22.67
C GLY A 137 0.25 -11.07 21.86
N THR A 138 -0.93 -10.99 22.47
CA THR A 138 -2.09 -10.36 21.84
C THR A 138 -2.42 -9.06 22.55
N HIS A 139 -2.36 -7.94 21.83
CA HIS A 139 -2.70 -6.61 22.33
C HIS A 139 -4.03 -6.15 21.72
N GLN A 140 -4.89 -5.59 22.56
CA GLN A 140 -6.16 -5.03 22.13
C GLN A 140 -6.18 -3.52 22.39
N LYS A 141 -6.49 -2.74 21.36
CA LYS A 141 -6.72 -1.31 21.46
C LYS A 141 -8.20 -1.03 21.64
N ASN A 142 -8.53 -0.10 22.53
CA ASN A 142 -9.90 0.38 22.75
C ASN A 142 -10.52 0.92 21.47
N ALA A 143 -11.85 1.10 21.50
CA ALA A 143 -12.63 1.60 20.38
C ALA A 143 -12.14 2.98 19.90
N PHE A 144 -11.94 3.12 18.57
CA PHE A 144 -11.50 4.36 17.94
C PHE A 144 -12.17 4.56 16.59
N SER A 145 -12.30 5.81 16.19
CA SER A 145 -12.82 6.14 14.86
C SER A 145 -11.73 5.93 13.81
N LYS A 146 -12.04 5.20 12.74
CA LYS A 146 -11.13 4.92 11.64
C LYS A 146 -11.86 4.83 10.32
N THR A 147 -11.14 5.16 9.25
CA THR A 147 -11.51 4.83 7.88
C THR A 147 -10.69 3.63 7.42
N LEU A 148 -11.36 2.54 7.10
CA LEU A 148 -10.76 1.31 6.62
C LEU A 148 -10.95 1.22 5.10
N TRP A 149 -9.88 0.96 4.38
CA TRP A 149 -9.89 0.77 2.94
C TRP A 149 -9.68 -0.70 2.62
N ILE A 150 -10.72 -1.35 2.12
CA ILE A 150 -10.69 -2.75 1.73
C ILE A 150 -10.51 -2.81 0.21
N PRO A 151 -9.38 -3.32 -0.31
CA PRO A 151 -9.19 -3.48 -1.76
C PRO A 151 -10.21 -4.44 -2.35
N ARG A 152 -10.71 -4.14 -3.54
CA ARG A 152 -11.65 -5.00 -4.27
C ARG A 152 -10.93 -6.18 -4.92
N THR A 153 -10.38 -7.05 -4.10
CA THR A 153 -9.61 -8.23 -4.50
C THR A 153 -10.37 -9.54 -4.26
N PHE A 154 -11.59 -9.47 -3.77
CA PHE A 154 -12.46 -10.63 -3.54
C PHE A 154 -13.23 -11.03 -4.80
N PRO A 155 -13.69 -12.29 -4.93
CA PRO A 155 -14.65 -12.71 -5.94
C PRO A 155 -15.92 -11.84 -5.91
N VAL A 156 -16.59 -11.69 -7.08
CA VAL A 156 -17.77 -10.81 -7.20
C VAL A 156 -18.88 -11.21 -6.22
N GLU A 157 -19.11 -12.50 -6.07
CA GLU A 157 -20.14 -13.04 -5.17
C GLU A 157 -19.86 -12.70 -3.71
N GLN A 158 -18.60 -12.87 -3.29
CA GLN A 158 -18.19 -12.53 -1.94
C GLN A 158 -18.25 -11.02 -1.69
N GLU A 159 -17.92 -10.21 -2.70
CA GLU A 159 -18.05 -8.77 -2.61
C GLU A 159 -19.51 -8.34 -2.43
N ARG A 160 -20.47 -9.00 -3.11
CA ARG A 160 -21.90 -8.76 -2.91
C ARG A 160 -22.33 -9.05 -1.47
N ILE A 161 -21.91 -10.18 -0.91
CA ILE A 161 -22.18 -10.52 0.50
C ILE A 161 -21.69 -9.42 1.44
N LEU A 162 -20.49 -8.90 1.20
CA LEU A 162 -19.94 -7.79 2.00
C LEU A 162 -20.80 -6.51 1.86
N LEU A 163 -21.20 -6.17 0.64
CA LEU A 163 -22.02 -4.99 0.39
C LEU A 163 -23.42 -5.11 1.00
N ASP A 164 -24.04 -6.30 0.91
CA ASP A 164 -25.33 -6.55 1.53
C ASP A 164 -25.26 -6.50 3.06
N PHE A 165 -24.15 -6.95 3.64
CA PHE A 165 -23.90 -6.78 5.07
C PHE A 165 -23.80 -5.28 5.43
N LEU A 166 -23.03 -4.49 4.68
CA LEU A 166 -22.86 -3.06 4.94
C LEU A 166 -24.14 -2.24 4.75
N ARG A 167 -25.08 -2.71 3.94
CA ARG A 167 -26.40 -2.07 3.79
C ARG A 167 -27.34 -2.33 4.98
N LYS A 168 -27.15 -3.45 5.66
CA LYS A 168 -27.98 -3.86 6.81
C LYS A 168 -27.43 -3.37 8.16
N ALA A 169 -26.14 -3.02 8.21
CA ALA A 169 -25.43 -2.58 9.40
C ALA A 169 -25.61 -1.07 9.65
#